data_f5631def981f79a5a15a8780792b5be4
#
_entry.id   f5631def981f79a5a15a8780792b5be4
#
_cell.length_a   1.000
_cell.length_b   1.000
_cell.length_c   1.000
_cell.angle_alpha   90.00
_cell.angle_beta   90.00
_cell.angle_gamma   90.00
#
_symmetry.space_group_name_H-M   'P 1'
#
loop_
_entity.id
_entity.type
_entity.pdbx_description
1 polymer ?
#
loop_
_entity_poly.entity_id
_entity_poly.type
_entity_poly.pdbx_seq_one_letter_code
_entity_poly.pdbx_strand_id
1 'polypeptide(L)'
;MSLRTKYEIDGTRFSTLEEFFDEVSRVVIPDVLWGHNLDAFNGILRGGFGTPEEGFVLVWKHSDVSRKNLSYQETVRQLQLRLARCHPSNREFVAHDLDSAIRNEGSTVFDWLVEIIRVHDGLCP
;
A
#
# COMPACT_ATOMS: atom_id res chain seq x y z
N MET A 1 20.13 8.91 -23.07
CA MET A 1 19.64 8.98 -21.69
C MET A 1 18.19 8.54 -21.65
N SER A 2 17.89 7.50 -20.93
CA SER A 2 16.51 7.04 -20.85
C SER A 2 15.83 7.66 -19.63
N LEU A 3 14.63 8.19 -19.86
CA LEU A 3 13.81 8.73 -18.80
C LEU A 3 12.84 7.64 -18.36
N ARG A 4 12.79 7.38 -17.07
CA ARG A 4 11.83 6.42 -16.54
C ARG A 4 10.43 7.00 -16.63
N THR A 5 9.46 6.12 -16.88
CA THR A 5 8.07 6.51 -16.84
C THR A 5 7.72 6.97 -15.44
N LYS A 6 6.96 8.06 -15.37
CA LYS A 6 6.56 8.65 -14.09
C LYS A 6 5.07 8.49 -13.91
N TYR A 7 4.68 7.89 -12.80
CA TYR A 7 3.27 7.75 -12.42
C TYR A 7 3.00 8.57 -11.18
N GLU A 8 1.92 9.32 -11.19
CA GLU A 8 1.53 10.15 -10.05
C GLU A 8 0.22 9.64 -9.46
N ILE A 9 0.25 9.27 -8.19
CA ILE A 9 -0.97 8.97 -7.45
C ILE A 9 -1.29 10.15 -6.55
N ASP A 10 -2.58 10.38 -6.31
CA ASP A 10 -3.03 11.55 -5.57
C ASP A 10 -3.67 11.12 -4.26
N GLY A 11 -3.03 11.47 -3.15
CA GLY A 11 -3.48 11.09 -1.82
C GLY A 11 -4.83 11.67 -1.42
N THR A 12 -5.32 12.67 -2.15
CA THR A 12 -6.65 13.22 -1.87
C THR A 12 -7.78 12.37 -2.45
N ARG A 13 -7.45 11.39 -3.30
CA ARG A 13 -8.44 10.56 -3.98
C ARG A 13 -8.78 9.28 -3.24
N PHE A 14 -8.08 8.98 -2.16
CA PHE A 14 -8.35 7.76 -1.40
C PHE A 14 -8.18 8.00 0.09
N SER A 15 -8.99 7.30 0.87
CA SER A 15 -8.94 7.33 2.33
C SER A 15 -8.95 5.94 2.94
N THR A 16 -8.98 4.89 2.12
CA THR A 16 -8.90 3.50 2.58
C THR A 16 -7.85 2.77 1.77
N LEU A 17 -7.41 1.62 2.28
CA LEU A 17 -6.44 0.79 1.56
C LEU A 17 -7.01 0.30 0.22
N GLU A 18 -8.28 -0.08 0.20
CA GLU A 18 -8.93 -0.50 -1.04
C GLU A 18 -8.92 0.61 -2.08
N GLU A 19 -9.21 1.83 -1.65
CA GLU A 19 -9.19 2.98 -2.55
C GLU A 19 -7.79 3.30 -3.04
N PHE A 20 -6.77 3.08 -2.19
CA PHE A 20 -5.38 3.20 -2.63
C PHE A 20 -5.08 2.23 -3.78
N PHE A 21 -5.52 0.98 -3.65
CA PHE A 21 -5.32 0.01 -4.73
C PHE A 21 -6.07 0.41 -5.99
N ASP A 22 -7.26 0.98 -5.85
CA ASP A 22 -8.01 1.50 -7.01
C ASP A 22 -7.25 2.63 -7.70
N GLU A 23 -6.62 3.51 -6.94
CA GLU A 23 -5.83 4.60 -7.51
C GLU A 23 -4.60 4.06 -8.23
N VAL A 24 -3.92 3.07 -7.68
CA VAL A 24 -2.79 2.42 -8.34
C VAL A 24 -3.24 1.78 -9.65
N SER A 25 -4.38 1.09 -9.64
CA SER A 25 -4.93 0.50 -10.86
C SER A 25 -5.17 1.55 -11.93
N ARG A 26 -5.79 2.64 -11.55
CA ARG A 26 -6.16 3.70 -12.50
C ARG A 26 -4.93 4.35 -13.13
N VAL A 27 -3.90 4.55 -12.36
CA VAL A 27 -2.72 5.33 -12.78
C VAL A 27 -1.65 4.44 -13.40
N VAL A 28 -1.36 3.30 -12.79
CA VAL A 28 -0.18 2.50 -13.15
C VAL A 28 -0.51 1.37 -14.11
N ILE A 29 -1.59 0.64 -13.86
CA ILE A 29 -1.94 -0.55 -14.64
C ILE A 29 -3.45 -0.61 -14.90
N PRO A 30 -4.01 0.35 -15.65
CA PRO A 30 -5.46 0.49 -15.79
C PRO A 30 -6.15 -0.70 -16.44
N ASP A 31 -5.44 -1.46 -17.27
CA ASP A 31 -6.04 -2.56 -18.03
C ASP A 31 -5.71 -3.94 -17.45
N VAL A 32 -5.16 -3.99 -16.26
CA VAL A 32 -4.71 -5.25 -15.65
C VAL A 32 -5.56 -5.58 -14.43
N LEU A 33 -6.04 -6.82 -14.39
CA LEU A 33 -6.69 -7.36 -13.19
C LEU A 33 -5.61 -7.88 -12.26
N TRP A 34 -5.64 -7.45 -11.01
CA TRP A 34 -4.67 -7.89 -10.02
C TRP A 34 -5.37 -8.04 -8.66
N GLY A 35 -4.68 -8.65 -7.72
CA GLY A 35 -5.28 -9.11 -6.48
C GLY A 35 -5.69 -8.03 -5.47
N HIS A 36 -5.35 -6.77 -5.71
CA HIS A 36 -5.65 -5.67 -4.78
C HIS A 36 -5.27 -6.01 -3.34
N ASN A 37 -4.05 -6.48 -3.15
CA ASN A 37 -3.51 -6.76 -1.83
C ASN A 37 -2.05 -6.32 -1.78
N LEU A 38 -1.48 -6.35 -0.58
CA LEU A 38 -0.12 -5.84 -0.36
C LEU A 38 0.93 -6.66 -1.13
N ASP A 39 0.76 -7.99 -1.19
CA ASP A 39 1.70 -8.83 -1.93
C ASP A 39 1.66 -8.53 -3.43
N ALA A 40 0.47 -8.34 -3.97
CA ALA A 40 0.31 -8.00 -5.39
C ALA A 40 0.85 -6.61 -5.69
N PHE A 41 0.66 -5.66 -4.78
CA PHE A 41 1.24 -4.32 -4.92
C PHE A 41 2.77 -4.41 -4.95
N ASN A 42 3.34 -5.21 -4.07
CA ASN A 42 4.77 -5.47 -4.07
C ASN A 42 5.23 -6.03 -5.43
N GLY A 43 4.45 -6.93 -6.02
CA GLY A 43 4.73 -7.49 -7.34
C GLY A 43 4.69 -6.45 -8.46
N ILE A 44 3.76 -5.51 -8.38
CA ILE A 44 3.68 -4.40 -9.35
C ILE A 44 4.97 -3.58 -9.30
N LEU A 45 5.45 -3.27 -8.10
CA LEU A 45 6.67 -2.49 -7.93
C LEU A 45 7.91 -3.22 -8.43
N ARG A 46 7.88 -4.55 -8.46
CA ARG A 46 8.98 -5.36 -9.01
C ARG A 46 9.01 -5.38 -10.53
N GLY A 47 7.98 -4.86 -11.18
CA GLY A 47 7.91 -4.87 -12.62
C GLY A 47 7.09 -6.01 -13.22
N GLY A 48 6.33 -6.72 -12.41
CA GLY A 48 5.34 -7.67 -12.92
C GLY A 48 4.13 -6.91 -13.45
N PHE A 49 3.17 -7.50 -14.01
CA PHE A 49 1.89 -6.89 -14.39
C PHE A 49 1.97 -5.85 -15.51
N GLY A 50 3.02 -5.90 -16.35
CA GLY A 50 3.07 -5.03 -17.52
C GLY A 50 3.62 -3.62 -17.29
N THR A 51 4.25 -3.38 -16.17
CA THR A 51 4.95 -2.10 -15.96
C THR A 51 6.24 -2.05 -16.79
N PRO A 52 6.79 -0.83 -17.02
CA PRO A 52 8.00 -0.71 -17.84
C PRO A 52 9.17 -1.55 -17.32
N GLU A 53 9.86 -2.21 -18.24
CA GLU A 53 10.99 -3.09 -17.90
C GLU A 53 12.13 -2.36 -17.20
N GLU A 54 12.39 -1.13 -17.60
CA GLU A 54 13.43 -0.31 -16.99
C GLU A 54 13.03 0.29 -15.65
N GLY A 55 11.85 -0.05 -15.19
CA GLY A 55 11.31 0.49 -13.94
C GLY A 55 10.53 1.77 -14.17
N PHE A 56 10.05 2.34 -13.09
CA PHE A 56 9.26 3.56 -13.17
C PHE A 56 9.43 4.35 -11.87
N VAL A 57 9.03 5.61 -11.91
CA VAL A 57 9.02 6.48 -10.73
C VAL A 57 7.57 6.66 -10.30
N LEU A 58 7.30 6.34 -9.04
CA LEU A 58 5.97 6.54 -8.46
C LEU A 58 6.03 7.79 -7.59
N VAL A 59 5.24 8.79 -7.94
CA VAL A 59 5.14 10.02 -7.17
C VAL A 59 3.84 9.99 -6.39
N TRP A 60 3.93 10.15 -5.11
CA TRP A 60 2.76 10.15 -4.22
C TRP A 60 2.47 11.60 -3.82
N LYS A 61 1.53 12.21 -4.50
CA LYS A 61 1.12 13.58 -4.21
C LYS A 61 0.20 13.60 -3.00
N HIS A 62 0.33 14.65 -2.20
CA HIS A 62 -0.51 14.85 -1.02
C HIS A 62 -0.41 13.68 -0.04
N SER A 63 0.82 13.18 0.13
CA SER A 63 1.05 12.06 1.06
C SER A 63 0.74 12.44 2.52
N ASP A 64 0.78 13.73 2.84
CA ASP A 64 0.39 14.22 4.15
C ASP A 64 -1.10 13.96 4.42
N VAL A 65 -1.95 14.10 3.40
CA VAL A 65 -3.38 13.77 3.49
C VAL A 65 -3.54 12.27 3.69
N SER A 66 -2.79 11.48 2.92
CA SER A 66 -2.83 10.01 3.05
C SER A 66 -2.37 9.54 4.41
N ARG A 67 -1.37 10.19 5.00
CA ARG A 67 -0.90 9.83 6.33
C ARG A 67 -2.02 9.95 7.36
N LYS A 68 -2.84 10.98 7.23
CA LYS A 68 -4.00 11.18 8.12
C LYS A 68 -5.11 10.17 7.84
N ASN A 69 -5.42 9.96 6.57
CA ASN A 69 -6.52 9.09 6.18
C ASN A 69 -6.22 7.61 6.41
N LEU A 70 -4.97 7.21 6.25
CA LEU A 70 -4.54 5.82 6.44
C LEU A 70 -3.88 5.63 7.80
N SER A 71 -4.38 6.32 8.81
CA SER A 71 -3.88 6.27 10.16
C SER A 71 -4.53 5.12 10.96
N TYR A 72 -4.58 5.23 12.26
CA TYR A 72 -4.99 4.13 13.12
C TYR A 72 -6.43 3.68 12.90
N GLN A 73 -7.33 4.59 12.55
CA GLN A 73 -8.72 4.22 12.29
C GLN A 73 -8.81 3.22 11.12
N GLU A 74 -8.13 3.51 10.02
CA GLU A 74 -8.11 2.60 8.88
C GLU A 74 -7.31 1.33 9.21
N THR A 75 -6.26 1.47 10.00
CA THR A 75 -5.44 0.33 10.41
C THR A 75 -6.25 -0.67 11.23
N VAL A 76 -7.05 -0.15 12.18
CA VAL A 76 -7.97 -1.00 12.97
C VAL A 76 -8.94 -1.71 12.04
N ARG A 77 -9.53 -0.99 11.10
CA ARG A 77 -10.49 -1.57 10.16
C ARG A 77 -9.86 -2.70 9.34
N GLN A 78 -8.65 -2.48 8.82
CA GLN A 78 -7.96 -3.50 8.04
C GLN A 78 -7.60 -4.71 8.88
N LEU A 79 -7.14 -4.50 10.11
CA LEU A 79 -6.78 -5.60 10.99
C LEU A 79 -7.99 -6.40 11.44
N GLN A 80 -9.14 -5.75 11.63
CA GLN A 80 -10.39 -6.45 11.92
C GLN A 80 -10.79 -7.37 10.76
N LEU A 81 -10.66 -6.86 9.52
CA LEU A 81 -10.94 -7.67 8.34
C LEU A 81 -9.97 -8.85 8.22
N ARG A 82 -8.69 -8.59 8.47
CA ARG A 82 -7.66 -9.62 8.43
C ARG A 82 -7.89 -10.68 9.50
N LEU A 83 -8.26 -10.27 10.69
CA LEU A 83 -8.52 -11.21 11.79
C LEU A 83 -9.64 -12.18 11.46
N ALA A 84 -10.67 -11.70 10.76
CA ALA A 84 -11.79 -12.52 10.34
C ALA A 84 -11.43 -13.55 9.26
N ARG A 85 -10.33 -13.32 8.54
CA ARG A 85 -9.96 -14.11 7.35
C ARG A 85 -8.67 -14.90 7.53
N CYS A 86 -7.87 -14.58 8.53
CA CYS A 86 -6.55 -15.20 8.66
C CYS A 86 -6.65 -16.65 9.11
N HIS A 87 -5.60 -17.41 8.81
CA HIS A 87 -5.47 -18.76 9.30
C HIS A 87 -5.41 -18.75 10.84
N PRO A 88 -6.02 -19.74 11.52
CA PRO A 88 -6.01 -19.77 13.00
C PRO A 88 -4.63 -19.64 13.63
N SER A 89 -3.59 -20.14 12.97
CA SER A 89 -2.22 -20.04 13.49
C SER A 89 -1.71 -18.61 13.53
N ASN A 90 -2.34 -17.68 12.79
CA ASN A 90 -1.93 -16.27 12.73
C ASN A 90 -2.80 -15.37 13.60
N ARG A 91 -3.85 -15.91 14.22
CA ARG A 91 -4.82 -15.07 14.94
C ARG A 91 -4.19 -14.28 16.08
N GLU A 92 -3.27 -14.89 16.82
CA GLU A 92 -2.63 -14.19 17.94
C GLU A 92 -1.83 -12.98 17.47
N PHE A 93 -1.10 -13.13 16.36
CA PHE A 93 -0.31 -12.03 15.81
C PHE A 93 -1.19 -10.90 15.33
N VAL A 94 -2.25 -11.24 14.58
CA VAL A 94 -3.18 -10.23 14.07
C VAL A 94 -3.93 -9.56 15.22
N ALA A 95 -4.36 -10.32 16.20
CA ALA A 95 -5.05 -9.76 17.37
C ALA A 95 -4.15 -8.84 18.18
N HIS A 96 -2.87 -9.18 18.30
CA HIS A 96 -1.89 -8.32 18.96
C HIS A 96 -1.73 -7.00 18.23
N ASP A 97 -1.59 -7.06 16.91
CA ASP A 97 -1.46 -5.86 16.08
C ASP A 97 -2.71 -5.00 16.16
N LEU A 98 -3.88 -5.63 16.16
CA LEU A 98 -5.15 -4.94 16.30
C LEU A 98 -5.24 -4.21 17.63
N ASP A 99 -4.85 -4.88 18.71
CA ASP A 99 -4.86 -4.28 20.04
C ASP A 99 -3.94 -3.06 20.09
N SER A 100 -2.75 -3.17 19.50
CA SER A 100 -1.81 -2.06 19.42
C SER A 100 -2.41 -0.88 18.65
N ALA A 101 -3.04 -1.15 17.50
CA ALA A 101 -3.65 -0.10 16.69
C ALA A 101 -4.80 0.60 17.42
N ILE A 102 -5.59 -0.15 18.18
CA ILE A 102 -6.66 0.42 19.00
C ILE A 102 -6.08 1.41 20.02
N ARG A 103 -4.89 1.15 20.50
CA ARG A 103 -4.19 2.03 21.45
C ARG A 103 -3.38 3.11 20.76
N ASN A 104 -3.50 3.26 19.43
CA ASN A 104 -2.72 4.19 18.62
C ASN A 104 -1.23 3.93 18.72
N GLU A 105 -0.85 2.66 18.69
CA GLU A 105 0.53 2.21 18.74
C GLU A 105 0.86 1.35 17.53
N GLY A 106 2.13 1.32 17.17
CA GLY A 106 2.60 0.49 16.08
C GLY A 106 2.41 1.14 14.72
N SER A 107 2.62 0.34 13.68
CA SER A 107 2.57 0.81 12.29
C SER A 107 1.13 0.97 11.80
N THR A 108 0.91 2.00 10.99
CA THR A 108 -0.37 2.25 10.35
C THR A 108 -0.38 1.69 8.92
N VAL A 109 -1.54 1.69 8.27
CA VAL A 109 -1.64 1.33 6.85
C VAL A 109 -0.70 2.19 6.02
N PHE A 110 -0.62 3.49 6.30
CA PHE A 110 0.31 4.38 5.61
C PHE A 110 1.75 3.86 5.74
N ASP A 111 2.14 3.46 6.95
CA ASP A 111 3.48 2.93 7.20
C ASP A 111 3.73 1.63 6.43
N TRP A 112 2.73 0.75 6.33
CA TRP A 112 2.86 -0.50 5.55
C TRP A 112 3.19 -0.20 4.11
N LEU A 113 2.48 0.76 3.51
CA LEU A 113 2.68 1.12 2.11
C LEU A 113 4.03 1.79 1.89
N VAL A 114 4.40 2.69 2.77
CA VAL A 114 5.70 3.36 2.70
C VAL A 114 6.84 2.35 2.80
N GLU A 115 6.72 1.37 3.70
CA GLU A 115 7.74 0.36 3.86
C GLU A 115 7.92 -0.48 2.59
N ILE A 116 6.81 -0.88 1.96
CA ILE A 116 6.86 -1.64 0.71
C ILE A 116 7.54 -0.81 -0.38
N ILE A 117 7.16 0.46 -0.51
CA ILE A 117 7.74 1.35 -1.51
C ILE A 117 9.23 1.54 -1.26
N ARG A 118 9.64 1.72 -0.01
CA ARG A 118 11.04 1.92 0.34
C ARG A 118 11.92 0.71 0.02
N VAL A 119 11.39 -0.49 0.18
CA VAL A 119 12.13 -1.70 -0.18
C VAL A 119 12.50 -1.68 -1.66
N HIS A 120 11.59 -1.19 -2.52
CA HIS A 120 11.84 -1.12 -3.96
C HIS A 120 12.58 0.14 -4.37
N ASP A 121 12.54 1.15 -3.54
CA ASP A 121 13.21 2.42 -3.77
C ASP A 121 14.60 2.43 -3.12
N GLY A 122 15.06 1.29 -2.66
CA GLY A 122 16.30 1.16 -1.92
C GLY A 122 17.54 1.62 -2.66
N LEU A 123 17.41 1.91 -3.94
CA LEU A 123 18.48 2.47 -4.74
C LEU A 123 18.56 3.98 -4.59
N CYS A 124 17.58 4.57 -3.99
CA CYS A 124 17.48 6.00 -3.82
C CYS A 124 17.65 6.31 -2.35
N PRO A 125 18.84 6.68 -1.99
CA PRO A 125 19.09 7.05 -0.58
C PRO A 125 18.26 8.24 -0.16
#